data_d1e3894ad1a58dd1ee15fd9921bee5da
#
_entry.id   d1e3894ad1a58dd1ee15fd9921bee5da
#
_cell.length_a   1.000
_cell.length_b   1.000
_cell.length_c   1.000
_cell.angle_alpha   90.00
_cell.angle_beta   90.00
_cell.angle_gamma   90.00
#
_symmetry.space_group_name_H-M   'P 1'
#
loop_
_entity.id
_entity.type
_entity.pdbx_description
1 polymer ?
#
loop_
_entity_poly.entity_id
_entity_poly.type
_entity_poly.pdbx_seq_one_letter_code
_entity_poly.pdbx_strand_id
1 'polypeptide(L)'
;MIESKRFGSKKALVDIDETICFYSDKRVYELAEPNFDNIAKINKLYDEGWHITYWTGRGESSKRDLRPLTLEQLTKWGCKFNDLITGYCPNGGAVKPNFDLVIDDKAKRIEEL
;
A
#
# COMPACT_ATOMS: atom_id res chain seq x y z
N MET A 1 -6.68 10.47 -25.22
CA MET A 1 -6.85 10.62 -24.53
C MET A 1 -6.83 10.39 -23.39
N ILE A 2 -6.79 10.26 -22.88
CA ILE A 2 -6.55 10.11 -21.75
C ILE A 2 -7.59 10.46 -20.84
N GLU A 3 -8.60 11.08 -21.17
CA GLU A 3 -9.58 11.49 -20.33
C GLU A 3 -10.25 10.38 -19.68
N SER A 4 -10.34 9.25 -20.27
CA SER A 4 -10.94 8.10 -19.63
C SER A 4 -10.21 7.78 -18.34
N LYS A 5 -8.94 8.07 -18.28
CA LYS A 5 -8.21 7.84 -17.04
C LYS A 5 -8.69 8.72 -15.93
N ARG A 6 -9.09 9.94 -16.25
CA ARG A 6 -9.60 10.81 -15.23
C ARG A 6 -10.95 10.38 -14.74
N PHE A 7 -11.84 10.03 -15.68
CA PHE A 7 -13.20 9.71 -15.29
C PHE A 7 -13.36 8.29 -14.89
N GLY A 8 -12.63 7.42 -15.49
CA GLY A 8 -12.73 6.03 -15.19
C GLY A 8 -11.56 5.53 -14.37
N SER A 9 -10.84 6.43 -13.70
CA SER A 9 -9.68 6.01 -12.94
C SER A 9 -10.07 4.96 -11.95
N LYS A 10 -9.46 3.81 -12.06
CA LYS A 10 -9.71 2.72 -11.15
C LYS A 10 -8.86 2.88 -9.90
N LYS A 11 -9.38 2.42 -8.80
CA LYS A 11 -8.72 2.57 -7.51
C LYS A 11 -8.30 1.20 -7.00
N ALA A 12 -7.05 1.08 -6.63
CA ALA A 12 -6.51 -0.14 -6.06
C ALA A 12 -6.09 0.11 -4.62
N LEU A 13 -6.49 -0.80 -3.74
CA LEU A 13 -6.05 -0.81 -2.35
C LEU A 13 -5.02 -1.90 -2.23
N VAL A 14 -3.82 -1.55 -1.76
CA VAL A 14 -2.69 -2.48 -1.73
C VAL A 14 -2.17 -2.61 -0.31
N ASP A 15 -2.20 -3.83 0.22
CA ASP A 15 -1.64 -4.10 1.53
C ASP A 15 -0.12 -3.97 1.47
N ILE A 16 0.49 -3.64 2.59
CA ILE A 16 1.94 -3.45 2.66
C ILE A 16 2.63 -4.71 3.14
N ASP A 17 2.39 -5.07 4.42
CA ASP A 17 3.11 -6.20 5.02
C ASP A 17 2.65 -7.51 4.41
N GLU A 18 3.59 -8.35 4.03
CA GLU A 18 3.37 -9.65 3.38
C GLU A 18 2.82 -9.50 1.96
N THR A 19 2.90 -8.31 1.39
CA THR A 19 2.52 -8.09 0.00
C THR A 19 3.66 -7.43 -0.77
N ILE A 20 4.16 -6.28 -0.31
CA ILE A 20 5.30 -5.63 -0.97
C ILE A 20 6.56 -5.66 -0.11
N CYS A 21 6.46 -6.12 1.12
CA CYS A 21 7.64 -6.32 1.97
C CYS A 21 7.39 -7.52 2.86
N PHE A 22 8.50 -8.10 3.33
CA PHE A 22 8.45 -9.33 4.11
C PHE A 22 9.44 -9.24 5.26
N TYR A 23 9.38 -10.22 6.16
CA TYR A 23 10.22 -10.25 7.35
C TYR A 23 10.91 -11.60 7.44
N SER A 24 12.20 -11.57 7.77
CA SER A 24 12.96 -12.82 7.86
C SER A 24 12.68 -13.56 9.16
N ASP A 25 12.24 -12.87 10.18
CA ASP A 25 11.99 -13.46 11.49
C ASP A 25 10.76 -12.84 12.11
N LYS A 26 10.93 -11.97 13.11
CA LYS A 26 9.80 -11.31 13.74
C LYS A 26 9.36 -10.11 12.93
N ARG A 27 8.08 -9.80 13.03
CA ARG A 27 7.57 -8.62 12.34
C ARG A 27 7.96 -7.36 13.13
N VAL A 28 9.13 -6.87 12.84
CA VAL A 28 9.60 -5.59 13.34
C VAL A 28 9.54 -4.64 12.15
N TYR A 29 8.66 -3.66 12.19
CA TYR A 29 8.37 -2.85 11.01
C TYR A 29 9.61 -2.13 10.48
N GLU A 30 10.51 -1.73 11.38
CA GLU A 30 11.74 -1.07 10.97
C GLU A 30 12.66 -1.97 10.14
N LEU A 31 12.47 -3.28 10.25
CA LEU A 31 13.31 -4.25 9.57
C LEU A 31 12.64 -4.89 8.36
N ALA A 32 11.54 -4.32 7.90
CA ALA A 32 10.84 -4.83 6.73
C ALA A 32 11.77 -4.83 5.51
N GLU A 33 11.74 -5.92 4.76
CA GLU A 33 12.58 -6.09 3.58
C GLU A 33 11.71 -5.95 2.33
N PRO A 34 11.97 -4.97 1.48
CA PRO A 34 11.12 -4.74 0.31
C PRO A 34 11.28 -5.84 -0.74
N ASN A 35 10.18 -6.17 -1.39
CA ASN A 35 10.19 -7.04 -2.54
C ASN A 35 10.05 -6.17 -3.77
N PHE A 36 11.16 -5.86 -4.43
CA PHE A 36 11.16 -4.91 -5.53
C PHE A 36 10.41 -5.42 -6.76
N ASP A 37 10.34 -6.73 -6.95
CA ASP A 37 9.54 -7.27 -8.05
C ASP A 37 8.06 -6.97 -7.83
N ASN A 38 7.58 -7.16 -6.61
CA ASN A 38 6.19 -6.88 -6.30
C ASN A 38 5.90 -5.39 -6.35
N ILE A 39 6.83 -4.58 -5.86
CA ILE A 39 6.68 -3.12 -5.92
C ILE A 39 6.58 -2.67 -7.38
N ALA A 40 7.38 -3.27 -8.26
CA ALA A 40 7.34 -2.92 -9.69
C ALA A 40 5.98 -3.22 -10.30
N LYS A 41 5.31 -4.29 -9.87
CA LYS A 41 3.98 -4.62 -10.35
C LYS A 41 2.98 -3.53 -9.99
N ILE A 42 3.06 -3.03 -8.76
CA ILE A 42 2.16 -1.98 -8.30
C ILE A 42 2.50 -0.65 -9.01
N ASN A 43 3.79 -0.38 -9.16
CA ASN A 43 4.21 0.84 -9.87
C ASN A 43 3.72 0.83 -11.31
N LYS A 44 3.65 -0.35 -11.94
CA LYS A 44 3.12 -0.46 -13.29
C LYS A 44 1.64 -0.08 -13.34
N LEU A 45 0.88 -0.51 -12.33
CA LEU A 45 -0.52 -0.10 -12.26
C LEU A 45 -0.64 1.41 -12.13
N TYR A 46 0.20 2.01 -11.29
CA TYR A 46 0.22 3.46 -11.15
C TYR A 46 0.50 4.13 -12.50
N ASP A 47 1.49 3.62 -13.22
CA ASP A 47 1.84 4.20 -14.52
C ASP A 47 0.73 4.03 -15.55
N GLU A 48 -0.12 3.02 -15.36
CA GLU A 48 -1.25 2.77 -16.25
C GLU A 48 -2.47 3.59 -15.87
N GLY A 49 -2.37 4.44 -14.87
CA GLY A 49 -3.44 5.34 -14.52
C GLY A 49 -4.26 4.94 -13.29
N TRP A 50 -3.91 3.87 -12.63
CA TRP A 50 -4.60 3.46 -11.42
C TRP A 50 -4.29 4.41 -10.28
N HIS A 51 -5.29 4.68 -9.45
CA HIS A 51 -5.10 5.40 -8.20
C HIS A 51 -4.70 4.37 -7.16
N ILE A 52 -3.49 4.50 -6.62
CA ILE A 52 -2.94 3.52 -5.70
C ILE A 52 -3.02 4.04 -4.27
N THR A 53 -3.66 3.27 -3.39
CA THR A 53 -3.66 3.54 -1.96
C THR A 53 -3.01 2.38 -1.26
N TYR A 54 -1.89 2.63 -0.59
CA TYR A 54 -1.29 1.63 0.28
C TYR A 54 -1.99 1.65 1.62
N TRP A 55 -2.25 0.46 2.16
CA TRP A 55 -3.01 0.31 3.39
C TRP A 55 -2.29 -0.66 4.31
N THR A 56 -2.29 -0.35 5.59
CA THR A 56 -1.65 -1.22 6.57
C THR A 56 -2.32 -1.04 7.93
N GLY A 57 -2.38 -2.13 8.70
CA GLY A 57 -2.84 -2.06 10.08
C GLY A 57 -1.78 -1.63 11.08
N ARG A 58 -0.60 -1.25 10.59
CA ARG A 58 0.49 -0.86 11.48
C ARG A 58 0.04 0.21 12.46
N GLY A 59 0.33 -0.03 13.72
CA GLY A 59 0.02 0.92 14.77
C GLY A 59 -1.35 0.75 15.39
N GLU A 60 -2.21 -0.08 14.82
CA GLU A 60 -3.58 -0.21 15.31
C GLU A 60 -3.61 -0.74 16.73
N SER A 61 -2.92 -1.84 17.00
CA SER A 61 -2.95 -2.43 18.34
C SER A 61 -2.02 -1.71 19.31
N SER A 62 -0.89 -1.19 18.83
CA SER A 62 0.06 -0.52 19.72
C SER A 62 -0.28 0.93 19.98
N LYS A 63 -1.21 1.49 19.21
CA LYS A 63 -1.57 2.92 19.24
C LYS A 63 -0.36 3.80 18.98
N ARG A 64 0.56 3.33 18.15
CA ARG A 64 1.70 4.12 17.70
C ARG A 64 1.40 4.70 16.33
N ASP A 65 1.81 5.94 16.15
CA ASP A 65 1.68 6.57 14.83
C ASP A 65 2.85 6.12 13.98
N LEU A 66 2.60 5.09 13.18
CA LEU A 66 3.64 4.53 12.31
C LEU A 66 3.56 5.07 10.87
N ARG A 67 2.76 6.12 10.66
CA ARG A 67 2.67 6.73 9.34
C ARG A 67 4.01 7.31 8.88
N PRO A 68 4.75 8.05 9.73
CA PRO A 68 6.04 8.59 9.26
C PRO A 68 7.02 7.50 8.85
N LEU A 69 7.13 6.43 9.63
CA LEU A 69 8.01 5.33 9.28
C LEU A 69 7.58 4.66 7.99
N THR A 70 6.28 4.42 7.85
CA THR A 70 5.75 3.74 6.68
C THR A 70 5.97 4.59 5.43
N LEU A 71 5.71 5.88 5.54
CA LEU A 71 5.91 6.80 4.42
C LEU A 71 7.37 6.83 3.99
N GLU A 72 8.27 6.84 4.96
CA GLU A 72 9.69 6.84 4.67
C GLU A 72 10.09 5.57 3.93
N GLN A 73 9.59 4.42 4.38
CA GLN A 73 9.89 3.16 3.72
C GLN A 73 9.37 3.13 2.28
N LEU A 74 8.12 3.51 2.07
CA LEU A 74 7.54 3.51 0.72
C LEU A 74 8.34 4.42 -0.20
N THR A 75 8.75 5.58 0.28
CA THR A 75 9.53 6.53 -0.51
C THR A 75 10.91 5.94 -0.82
N LYS A 76 11.56 5.37 0.18
CA LYS A 76 12.89 4.80 0.00
C LYS A 76 12.88 3.62 -0.97
N TRP A 77 11.80 2.85 -0.96
CA TRP A 77 11.68 1.68 -1.83
C TRP A 77 11.23 2.03 -3.24
N GLY A 78 11.00 3.31 -3.53
CA GLY A 78 10.59 3.73 -4.87
C GLY A 78 9.14 3.42 -5.20
N CYS A 79 8.29 3.29 -4.21
CA CYS A 79 6.87 3.02 -4.45
C CYS A 79 6.18 4.26 -5.00
N LYS A 80 5.36 4.05 -6.02
CA LYS A 80 4.53 5.12 -6.60
C LYS A 80 3.11 4.94 -6.09
N PHE A 81 2.57 5.96 -5.45
CA PHE A 81 1.23 5.85 -4.87
C PHE A 81 0.61 7.22 -4.67
N ASN A 82 -0.69 7.23 -4.42
CA ASN A 82 -1.46 8.46 -4.24
C ASN A 82 -1.79 8.70 -2.77
N ASP A 83 -2.12 7.64 -2.05
CA ASP A 83 -2.54 7.76 -0.65
C ASP A 83 -1.97 6.64 0.20
N LEU A 84 -1.92 6.89 1.50
CA LEU A 84 -1.47 5.91 2.49
C LEU A 84 -2.44 5.94 3.67
N ILE A 85 -2.95 4.77 4.04
CA ILE A 85 -3.83 4.62 5.20
C ILE A 85 -3.14 3.70 6.21
N THR A 86 -2.94 4.20 7.42
CA THR A 86 -2.34 3.40 8.50
C THR A 86 -3.37 3.08 9.56
N GLY A 87 -3.09 2.07 10.39
CA GLY A 87 -4.06 1.56 11.35
C GLY A 87 -4.37 2.50 12.50
N TYR A 88 -3.40 3.31 12.92
CA TYR A 88 -3.62 4.29 13.98
C TYR A 88 -3.45 5.69 13.41
N CYS A 89 -4.46 6.51 13.60
CA CYS A 89 -4.45 7.87 13.09
C CYS A 89 -4.86 8.79 14.24
N PRO A 90 -3.93 9.53 14.83
CA PRO A 90 -4.24 10.35 16.00
C PRO A 90 -5.28 11.44 15.74
N ASN A 91 -5.41 11.87 14.49
CA ASN A 91 -6.30 12.96 14.14
C ASN A 91 -7.64 12.50 13.58
N GLY A 92 -7.97 11.25 13.76
CA GLY A 92 -9.24 10.74 13.27
C GLY A 92 -9.08 9.39 12.62
N GLY A 93 -10.14 8.67 12.56
CA GLY A 93 -10.08 7.31 12.02
C GLY A 93 -9.86 7.30 10.53
N ALA A 94 -9.13 6.29 10.08
CA ALA A 94 -9.00 6.05 8.67
C ALA A 94 -10.22 5.27 8.21
N VAL A 95 -10.91 5.80 7.22
CA VAL A 95 -12.07 5.12 6.65
C VAL A 95 -11.62 4.44 5.37
N LYS A 96 -11.90 3.15 5.28
CA LYS A 96 -11.54 2.40 4.10
C LYS A 96 -12.51 2.74 2.97
N PRO A 97 -12.08 3.44 1.93
CA PRO A 97 -12.97 3.78 0.83
C PRO A 97 -13.26 2.59 -0.06
N ASN A 98 -14.10 2.80 -1.06
CA ASN A 98 -14.39 1.76 -2.03
C ASN A 98 -13.26 1.66 -3.03
N PHE A 99 -12.93 0.44 -3.42
CA PHE A 99 -11.86 0.18 -4.37
C PHE A 99 -12.33 -0.79 -5.44
N ASP A 100 -11.75 -0.67 -6.61
CA ASP A 100 -12.02 -1.59 -7.72
C ASP A 100 -11.19 -2.86 -7.59
N LEU A 101 -10.06 -2.79 -6.92
CA LEU A 101 -9.15 -3.92 -6.79
C LEU A 101 -8.49 -3.87 -5.43
N VAL A 102 -8.49 -4.99 -4.72
CA VAL A 102 -7.80 -5.12 -3.44
C VAL A 102 -6.71 -6.16 -3.62
N ILE A 103 -5.47 -5.77 -3.35
CA ILE A 103 -4.31 -6.64 -3.51
C ILE A 103 -3.73 -6.93 -2.14
N ASP A 104 -3.89 -8.18 -1.69
CA ASP A 104 -3.32 -8.65 -0.44
C ASP A 104 -3.19 -10.17 -0.53
N ASP A 105 -2.89 -10.81 0.58
CA ASP A 105 -2.67 -12.25 0.57
C ASP A 105 -3.96 -13.07 0.53
N LYS A 106 -5.12 -12.42 0.59
CA LYS A 106 -6.40 -13.13 0.64
C LYS A 106 -7.31 -12.79 -0.53
N ALA A 107 -7.31 -11.54 -0.97
CA ALA A 107 -8.17 -11.12 -2.07
C ALA A 107 -7.50 -11.44 -3.39
N LYS A 108 -6.86 -10.43 -4.02
CA LYS A 108 -6.11 -10.66 -5.24
C LYS A 108 -4.64 -10.74 -4.85
N ARG A 109 -4.06 -11.90 -5.00
CA ARG A 109 -2.66 -12.05 -4.62
C ARG A 109 -1.76 -11.30 -5.58
N ILE A 110 -0.69 -10.75 -5.05
CA ILE A 110 0.22 -9.98 -5.87
C ILE A 110 0.88 -10.83 -6.97
N GLU A 111 1.10 -12.11 -6.72
CA GLU A 111 1.67 -12.99 -7.73
C GLU A 111 0.72 -13.20 -8.91
N GLU A 112 -0.55 -12.87 -8.75
CA GLU A 112 -1.53 -13.02 -9.82
C GLU A 112 -1.56 -11.84 -10.76
N LEU A 113 -0.77 -10.84 -10.49
CA LEU A 113 -0.71 -9.67 -11.36
C LEU A 113 0.20 -9.89 -12.58
#